data_a222440a18474f324463b6248f682580
#
_entry.id   a222440a18474f324463b6248f682580
#
_cell.length_a   1.000
_cell.length_b   1.000
_cell.length_c   1.000
_cell.angle_alpha   90.00
_cell.angle_beta   90.00
_cell.angle_gamma   90.00
#
_symmetry.space_group_name_H-M   'P 1'
#
loop_
_entity.id
_entity.type
_entity.pdbx_description
1 polymer ?
#
loop_
_entity_poly.entity_id
_entity_poly.type
_entity_poly.pdbx_seq_one_letter_code
_entity_poly.pdbx_strand_id
1 'polypeptide(L)'
;MSLPSACKYRLTVLFLFCATTLFAFTPTGVAPAFFGPNAFPIPDMSDGRTQRDLSVELAGEGYFGFDGSRTADIFARVRVPLFTQWANLSVWMPVYGWYDQYDGKGSGAGDVYLSTDIQVLHNSWFHSDNAQYIPQMTIRIGVKTASGEQFARRRHYDSPGYFFDASLGESVMAGPVELRFAGSVGFLCWQTADARQNDAVMYGLQMTARHEYASLQATWGGYVGWERYGDAPMSIKIRAAGHVQGFEPFVQYQYGIKDYPFHQIRVGLAYHFNILKK
;
A
#
# COMPACT_ATOMS: atom_id res chain seq x y z
N MET A 1 31.64 13.92 -7.47
CA MET A 1 30.42 14.75 -7.58
C MET A 1 29.82 14.84 -6.16
N SER A 2 29.99 15.98 -5.46
CA SER A 2 29.51 16.14 -4.09
C SER A 2 28.05 16.52 -4.11
N LEU A 3 27.20 15.78 -3.37
CA LEU A 3 25.79 16.13 -3.18
C LEU A 3 25.67 17.53 -2.56
N PRO A 4 24.71 18.36 -3.02
CA PRO A 4 24.47 19.67 -2.42
C PRO A 4 24.22 19.56 -0.91
N SER A 5 24.72 20.48 -0.11
CA SER A 5 24.64 20.43 1.36
C SER A 5 23.22 20.28 1.89
N ALA A 6 22.23 20.92 1.27
CA ALA A 6 20.83 20.81 1.62
C ALA A 6 20.26 19.37 1.49
N CYS A 7 20.76 18.58 0.52
CA CYS A 7 20.34 17.19 0.34
C CYS A 7 20.90 16.27 1.44
N LYS A 8 22.09 16.56 1.95
CA LYS A 8 22.70 15.78 3.04
C LYS A 8 21.90 15.88 4.34
N TYR A 9 21.42 17.06 4.70
CA TYR A 9 20.63 17.26 5.92
C TYR A 9 19.24 16.60 5.81
N ARG A 10 18.60 16.66 4.65
CA ARG A 10 17.30 16.02 4.43
C ARG A 10 17.37 14.50 4.53
N LEU A 11 18.42 13.90 3.98
CA LEU A 11 18.65 12.44 4.08
C LEU A 11 18.96 12.01 5.53
N THR A 12 19.73 12.78 6.27
CA THR A 12 20.11 12.48 7.66
C THR A 12 18.90 12.57 8.59
N VAL A 13 18.02 13.56 8.42
CA VAL A 13 16.78 13.68 9.20
C VAL A 13 15.83 12.52 8.93
N LEU A 14 15.70 12.09 7.67
CA LEU A 14 14.86 10.96 7.29
C LEU A 14 15.38 9.64 7.88
N PHE A 15 16.71 9.43 7.85
CA PHE A 15 17.34 8.24 8.45
C PHE A 15 17.24 8.22 9.99
N LEU A 16 17.37 9.35 10.66
CA LEU A 16 17.19 9.46 12.10
C LEU A 16 15.75 9.18 12.51
N PHE A 17 14.77 9.65 11.74
CA PHE A 17 13.35 9.38 12.02
C PHE A 17 13.00 7.88 11.85
N CYS A 18 13.54 7.22 10.83
CA CYS A 18 13.40 5.77 10.65
C CYS A 18 14.10 4.96 11.75
N ALA A 19 15.28 5.40 12.22
CA ALA A 19 16.07 4.66 13.21
C ALA A 19 15.42 4.67 14.59
N THR A 20 14.76 5.75 14.98
CA THR A 20 14.14 5.88 16.32
C THR A 20 12.85 5.08 16.47
N THR A 21 12.18 4.71 15.37
CA THR A 21 10.92 3.95 15.41
C THR A 21 11.09 2.44 15.36
N LEU A 22 12.27 1.94 14.98
CA LEU A 22 12.55 0.50 14.84
C LEU A 22 12.73 -0.26 16.17
N PHE A 23 12.89 0.42 17.31
CA PHE A 23 13.33 -0.22 18.55
C PHE A 23 12.26 -0.48 19.61
N ALA A 24 10.95 -0.29 19.32
CA ALA A 24 9.95 -0.25 20.40
C ALA A 24 8.76 -1.22 20.27
N PHE A 25 8.76 -2.24 19.40
CA PHE A 25 7.54 -3.02 19.20
C PHE A 25 7.76 -4.53 19.40
N THR A 26 7.14 -5.05 20.48
CA THR A 26 6.90 -6.49 20.63
C THR A 26 5.62 -6.85 19.86
N PRO A 27 5.58 -7.97 19.10
CA PRO A 27 4.35 -8.44 18.49
C PRO A 27 3.28 -8.64 19.57
N THR A 28 2.13 -8.02 19.39
CA THR A 28 0.98 -8.29 20.25
C THR A 28 0.32 -9.60 19.82
N GLY A 29 -0.23 -10.36 20.75
CA GLY A 29 -0.84 -11.66 20.48
C GLY A 29 -2.22 -11.55 19.82
N VAL A 30 -2.30 -10.84 18.71
CA VAL A 30 -3.51 -10.73 17.88
C VAL A 30 -3.71 -12.02 17.10
N ALA A 31 -4.95 -12.45 16.93
CA ALA A 31 -5.28 -13.66 16.19
C ALA A 31 -4.76 -13.57 14.73
N PRO A 32 -4.13 -14.63 14.23
CA PRO A 32 -3.63 -14.68 12.85
C PRO A 32 -4.75 -14.48 11.84
N ALA A 33 -4.42 -13.94 10.69
CA ALA A 33 -5.33 -13.57 9.62
C ALA A 33 -6.32 -12.43 9.97
N PHE A 34 -6.31 -11.95 11.21
CA PHE A 34 -6.96 -10.71 11.62
C PHE A 34 -5.89 -9.75 12.13
N PHE A 35 -6.09 -8.46 11.92
CA PHE A 35 -5.25 -7.41 12.54
C PHE A 35 -5.73 -7.11 13.98
N GLY A 36 -6.78 -7.78 14.41
CA GLY A 36 -7.53 -7.57 15.61
C GLY A 36 -9.02 -7.76 15.34
N PRO A 37 -9.90 -7.49 16.29
CA PRO A 37 -11.34 -7.79 16.14
C PRO A 37 -12.04 -7.02 15.03
N ASN A 38 -11.42 -5.96 14.50
CA ASN A 38 -12.06 -5.04 13.53
C ASN A 38 -11.10 -4.66 12.40
N ALA A 39 -10.29 -5.58 11.95
CA ALA A 39 -9.18 -5.34 11.05
C ALA A 39 -9.58 -4.80 9.69
N PHE A 40 -8.98 -3.71 9.33
CA PHE A 40 -8.90 -3.20 7.97
C PHE A 40 -7.47 -3.45 7.44
N PRO A 41 -7.29 -3.95 6.20
CA PRO A 41 -5.94 -4.13 5.67
C PRO A 41 -5.21 -2.79 5.57
N ILE A 42 -3.91 -2.79 5.84
CA ILE A 42 -3.08 -1.59 5.65
C ILE A 42 -3.14 -1.21 4.16
N PRO A 43 -3.72 -0.05 3.80
CA PRO A 43 -3.80 0.37 2.40
C PRO A 43 -2.41 0.50 1.77
N ASP A 44 -2.30 0.13 0.49
CA ASP A 44 -1.07 0.38 -0.26
C ASP A 44 -0.81 1.88 -0.33
N MET A 45 0.43 2.30 -0.11
CA MET A 45 0.82 3.70 -0.11
C MET A 45 0.93 4.24 -1.54
N SER A 46 0.48 5.47 -1.78
CA SER A 46 0.80 6.22 -2.99
C SER A 46 2.19 6.84 -2.90
N ASP A 47 2.87 6.99 -4.02
CA ASP A 47 4.18 7.65 -4.09
C ASP A 47 4.09 9.16 -4.40
N GLY A 48 2.88 9.74 -4.37
CA GLY A 48 2.63 11.14 -4.71
C GLY A 48 2.43 11.40 -6.21
N ARG A 49 2.35 10.35 -7.03
CA ARG A 49 2.08 10.44 -8.48
C ARG A 49 0.86 9.61 -8.87
N THR A 50 0.05 10.14 -9.78
CA THR A 50 -0.99 9.35 -10.47
C THR A 50 -0.36 8.54 -11.60
N GLN A 51 -0.92 7.37 -11.89
CA GLN A 51 -0.55 6.58 -13.07
C GLN A 51 -1.22 7.14 -14.33
N ARG A 52 -0.48 7.12 -15.44
CA ARG A 52 -0.97 7.56 -16.76
C ARG A 52 -1.58 6.44 -17.58
N ASP A 53 -1.25 5.19 -17.24
CA ASP A 53 -1.62 4.02 -18.01
C ASP A 53 -2.78 3.28 -17.34
N LEU A 54 -3.65 2.70 -18.16
CA LEU A 54 -4.55 1.64 -17.69
C LEU A 54 -3.67 0.47 -17.30
N SER A 55 -3.86 -0.09 -16.12
CA SER A 55 -3.16 -1.31 -15.70
C SER A 55 -4.11 -2.37 -15.17
N VAL A 56 -3.78 -3.62 -15.48
CA VAL A 56 -4.44 -4.81 -14.95
C VAL A 56 -3.38 -5.65 -14.25
N GLU A 57 -3.60 -5.98 -12.99
CA GLU A 57 -2.71 -6.80 -12.15
C GLU A 57 -3.47 -8.07 -11.73
N LEU A 58 -2.81 -9.23 -11.88
CA LEU A 58 -3.23 -10.51 -11.34
C LEU A 58 -2.10 -11.10 -10.50
N ALA A 59 -2.42 -11.60 -9.32
CA ALA A 59 -1.43 -12.17 -8.41
C ALA A 59 -2.00 -13.34 -7.61
N GLY A 60 -1.12 -14.24 -7.18
CA GLY A 60 -1.38 -15.15 -6.09
C GLY A 60 -0.79 -14.58 -4.80
N GLU A 61 -1.55 -14.62 -3.72
CA GLU A 61 -1.11 -14.20 -2.38
C GLU A 61 -1.14 -15.38 -1.41
N GLY A 62 -0.14 -15.42 -0.55
CA GLY A 62 -0.09 -16.35 0.57
C GLY A 62 0.21 -15.61 1.87
N TYR A 63 -0.55 -15.90 2.90
CA TYR A 63 -0.37 -15.38 4.25
C TYR A 63 -0.05 -16.53 5.19
N PHE A 64 1.02 -16.39 5.96
CA PHE A 64 1.54 -17.39 6.86
C PHE A 64 1.58 -16.79 8.26
N GLY A 65 0.63 -17.19 9.10
CA GLY A 65 0.54 -16.74 10.49
C GLY A 65 1.68 -17.27 11.34
N PHE A 66 2.11 -16.49 12.31
CA PHE A 66 3.16 -16.91 13.27
C PHE A 66 2.69 -18.05 14.18
N ASP A 67 1.39 -18.32 14.25
CA ASP A 67 0.77 -19.44 14.95
C ASP A 67 0.54 -20.69 14.07
N GLY A 68 0.96 -20.63 12.79
CA GLY A 68 0.80 -21.71 11.84
C GLY A 68 -0.46 -21.63 10.96
N SER A 69 -1.33 -20.64 11.16
CA SER A 69 -2.48 -20.42 10.25
C SER A 69 -2.03 -20.05 8.85
N ARG A 70 -2.84 -20.41 7.85
CA ARG A 70 -2.51 -20.15 6.44
C ARG A 70 -3.73 -19.60 5.73
N THR A 71 -3.50 -18.62 4.88
CA THR A 71 -4.51 -18.09 3.97
C THR A 71 -3.86 -17.87 2.61
N ALA A 72 -4.57 -18.15 1.54
CA ALA A 72 -4.11 -17.88 0.18
C ALA A 72 -5.25 -17.33 -0.65
N ASP A 73 -4.95 -16.47 -1.60
CA ASP A 73 -5.97 -15.95 -2.51
C ASP A 73 -5.40 -15.64 -3.91
N ILE A 74 -6.34 -15.45 -4.83
CA ILE A 74 -6.10 -14.90 -6.16
C ILE A 74 -6.57 -13.45 -6.11
N PHE A 75 -5.63 -12.53 -6.25
CA PHE A 75 -5.85 -11.10 -6.22
C PHE A 75 -5.96 -10.53 -7.63
N ALA A 76 -6.90 -9.61 -7.84
CA ALA A 76 -7.00 -8.83 -9.07
C ALA A 76 -7.11 -7.34 -8.76
N ARG A 77 -6.49 -6.52 -9.60
CA ARG A 77 -6.56 -5.05 -9.55
C ARG A 77 -6.66 -4.49 -10.96
N VAL A 78 -7.55 -3.53 -11.15
CA VAL A 78 -7.62 -2.70 -12.35
C VAL A 78 -7.46 -1.24 -11.94
N ARG A 79 -6.61 -0.50 -12.63
CA ARG A 79 -6.44 0.94 -12.44
C ARG A 79 -6.65 1.64 -13.77
N VAL A 80 -7.52 2.65 -13.77
CA VAL A 80 -7.94 3.38 -14.97
C VAL A 80 -7.68 4.87 -14.75
N PRO A 81 -6.94 5.58 -15.64
CA PRO A 81 -6.92 7.04 -15.63
C PRO A 81 -8.32 7.58 -15.96
N LEU A 82 -8.81 8.53 -15.15
CA LEU A 82 -10.12 9.13 -15.29
C LEU A 82 -10.03 10.43 -16.10
N PHE A 83 -10.46 10.40 -17.37
CA PHE A 83 -10.55 11.56 -18.28
C PHE A 83 -9.23 12.34 -18.47
N THR A 84 -8.27 12.19 -17.60
CA THR A 84 -7.01 12.91 -17.53
C THR A 84 -5.94 12.06 -16.84
N GLN A 85 -4.67 12.39 -17.09
CA GLN A 85 -3.52 11.79 -16.40
C GLN A 85 -3.42 12.19 -14.91
N TRP A 86 -4.28 13.08 -14.43
CA TRP A 86 -4.21 13.66 -13.09
C TRP A 86 -5.19 13.02 -12.09
N ALA A 87 -5.96 12.05 -12.53
CA ALA A 87 -6.85 11.29 -11.67
C ALA A 87 -6.94 9.83 -12.11
N ASN A 88 -7.00 8.90 -11.17
CA ASN A 88 -7.14 7.47 -11.40
C ASN A 88 -8.31 6.91 -10.60
N LEU A 89 -8.97 5.91 -11.16
CA LEU A 89 -9.83 4.99 -10.42
C LEU A 89 -9.11 3.65 -10.30
N SER A 90 -9.05 3.09 -9.11
CA SER A 90 -8.54 1.75 -8.85
C SER A 90 -9.65 0.90 -8.24
N VAL A 91 -9.79 -0.32 -8.74
CA VAL A 91 -10.67 -1.34 -8.18
C VAL A 91 -9.84 -2.59 -7.96
N TRP A 92 -9.93 -3.19 -6.77
CA TRP A 92 -9.22 -4.43 -6.49
C TRP A 92 -10.00 -5.31 -5.51
N MET A 93 -9.71 -6.60 -5.55
CA MET A 93 -10.28 -7.59 -4.63
C MET A 93 -9.46 -8.88 -4.62
N PRO A 94 -9.46 -9.64 -3.53
CA PRO A 94 -9.25 -11.08 -3.58
C PRO A 94 -10.43 -11.73 -4.30
N VAL A 95 -10.22 -12.20 -5.52
CA VAL A 95 -11.29 -12.78 -6.37
C VAL A 95 -11.82 -14.05 -5.75
N TYR A 96 -10.91 -14.89 -5.25
CA TYR A 96 -11.21 -16.10 -4.54
C TYR A 96 -10.07 -16.48 -3.61
N GLY A 97 -10.39 -16.87 -2.38
CA GLY A 97 -9.40 -17.21 -1.37
C GLY A 97 -9.76 -18.44 -0.58
N TRP A 98 -8.75 -19.03 0.06
CA TRP A 98 -8.82 -20.19 0.93
C TRP A 98 -8.20 -19.83 2.29
N TYR A 99 -8.76 -20.37 3.36
CA TYR A 99 -8.21 -20.24 4.69
C TYR A 99 -8.12 -21.60 5.39
N ASP A 100 -7.05 -21.77 6.15
CA ASP A 100 -6.79 -22.88 7.05
C ASP A 100 -6.34 -22.30 8.39
N GLN A 101 -7.27 -22.20 9.31
CA GLN A 101 -7.10 -21.56 10.62
C GLN A 101 -7.47 -22.54 11.73
N TYR A 102 -7.09 -22.22 12.94
CA TYR A 102 -7.33 -23.06 14.12
C TYR A 102 -8.82 -23.48 14.26
N ASP A 103 -9.74 -22.58 13.96
CA ASP A 103 -11.18 -22.76 14.15
C ASP A 103 -11.94 -23.15 12.85
N GLY A 104 -11.22 -23.51 11.78
CA GLY A 104 -11.82 -24.04 10.58
C GLY A 104 -11.09 -23.75 9.28
N LYS A 105 -11.58 -24.40 8.24
CA LYS A 105 -11.11 -24.27 6.85
C LYS A 105 -12.26 -23.90 5.95
N GLY A 106 -11.96 -23.16 4.90
CA GLY A 106 -12.98 -22.80 3.90
C GLY A 106 -12.43 -21.95 2.79
N SER A 107 -13.33 -21.43 1.99
CA SER A 107 -13.01 -20.61 0.83
C SER A 107 -14.16 -19.67 0.50
N GLY A 108 -13.91 -18.67 -0.35
CA GLY A 108 -14.91 -17.74 -0.84
C GLY A 108 -14.28 -16.50 -1.46
N ALA A 109 -15.11 -15.59 -1.94
CA ALA A 109 -14.68 -14.29 -2.46
C ALA A 109 -14.26 -13.34 -1.33
N GLY A 110 -13.32 -12.44 -1.63
CA GLY A 110 -12.95 -11.33 -0.76
C GLY A 110 -13.83 -10.10 -0.99
N ASP A 111 -13.57 -9.05 -0.20
CA ASP A 111 -14.25 -7.77 -0.35
C ASP A 111 -13.75 -7.00 -1.56
N VAL A 112 -14.61 -6.17 -2.12
CA VAL A 112 -14.26 -5.21 -3.18
C VAL A 112 -13.76 -3.92 -2.54
N TYR A 113 -12.66 -3.41 -3.09
CA TYR A 113 -12.06 -2.13 -2.74
C TYR A 113 -12.09 -1.20 -3.94
N LEU A 114 -12.35 0.07 -3.69
CA LEU A 114 -12.29 1.13 -4.70
C LEU A 114 -11.48 2.30 -4.15
N SER A 115 -10.70 2.94 -5.00
CA SER A 115 -10.09 4.23 -4.63
C SER A 115 -9.97 5.15 -5.84
N THR A 116 -9.94 6.46 -5.56
CA THR A 116 -9.62 7.50 -6.54
C THR A 116 -8.42 8.27 -6.05
N ASP A 117 -7.36 8.30 -6.86
CA ASP A 117 -6.17 9.13 -6.64
C ASP A 117 -6.28 10.39 -7.48
N ILE A 118 -6.02 11.55 -6.90
CA ILE A 118 -6.07 12.87 -7.56
C ILE A 118 -4.71 13.55 -7.35
N GLN A 119 -4.06 13.96 -8.44
CA GLN A 119 -2.84 14.77 -8.38
C GLN A 119 -3.22 16.20 -8.00
N VAL A 120 -2.68 16.70 -6.90
CA VAL A 120 -2.93 18.07 -6.42
C VAL A 120 -1.71 18.97 -6.53
N LEU A 121 -0.52 18.38 -6.68
CA LEU A 121 0.71 19.10 -6.95
C LEU A 121 1.61 18.25 -7.86
N HIS A 122 2.06 18.84 -8.99
CA HIS A 122 2.98 18.17 -9.90
C HIS A 122 4.02 19.15 -10.40
N ASN A 123 5.28 18.75 -10.43
CA ASN A 123 6.40 19.60 -10.82
C ASN A 123 6.29 20.16 -12.24
N SER A 124 5.70 19.42 -13.20
CA SER A 124 5.53 19.89 -14.56
C SER A 124 4.52 21.03 -14.74
N TRP A 125 3.79 21.41 -13.71
CA TRP A 125 2.89 22.58 -13.74
C TRP A 125 3.63 23.92 -13.56
N PHE A 126 4.90 23.86 -13.19
CA PHE A 126 5.72 25.03 -12.90
C PHE A 126 6.78 25.22 -14.01
N HIS A 127 6.86 26.43 -14.54
CA HIS A 127 7.80 26.82 -15.59
C HIS A 127 9.02 27.54 -14.99
N SER A 128 9.72 26.87 -14.08
CA SER A 128 10.92 27.44 -13.45
C SER A 128 12.07 26.43 -13.45
N ASP A 129 13.30 26.90 -13.44
CA ASP A 129 14.50 26.04 -13.41
C ASP A 129 14.54 25.16 -12.16
N ASN A 130 13.84 25.58 -11.11
CA ASN A 130 13.73 24.84 -9.84
C ASN A 130 12.50 23.89 -9.78
N ALA A 131 11.71 23.79 -10.85
CA ALA A 131 10.51 22.95 -10.86
C ALA A 131 10.80 21.48 -10.56
N GLN A 132 11.99 20.99 -10.91
CA GLN A 132 12.43 19.63 -10.62
C GLN A 132 12.55 19.30 -9.11
N TYR A 133 12.66 20.31 -8.26
CA TYR A 133 12.74 20.16 -6.79
C TYR A 133 11.38 20.35 -6.10
N ILE A 134 10.32 20.59 -6.86
CA ILE A 134 8.96 20.69 -6.33
C ILE A 134 8.43 19.28 -6.10
N PRO A 135 8.10 18.89 -4.87
CA PRO A 135 7.56 17.56 -4.62
C PRO A 135 6.20 17.39 -5.30
N GLN A 136 5.87 16.17 -5.60
CA GLN A 136 4.57 15.81 -6.19
C GLN A 136 3.66 15.29 -5.08
N MET A 137 2.38 15.68 -5.14
CA MET A 137 1.40 15.33 -4.11
C MET A 137 0.13 14.76 -4.75
N THR A 138 -0.33 13.66 -4.17
CA THR A 138 -1.65 13.10 -4.47
C THR A 138 -2.51 13.09 -3.22
N ILE A 139 -3.82 13.24 -3.42
CA ILE A 139 -4.85 12.92 -2.42
C ILE A 139 -5.58 11.68 -2.91
N ARG A 140 -5.86 10.76 -2.01
CA ARG A 140 -6.60 9.53 -2.30
C ARG A 140 -7.79 9.40 -1.37
N ILE A 141 -8.91 8.94 -1.93
CA ILE A 141 -10.10 8.52 -1.21
C ILE A 141 -10.38 7.08 -1.62
N GLY A 142 -10.60 6.21 -0.65
CA GLY A 142 -10.90 4.81 -0.91
C GLY A 142 -11.96 4.25 0.02
N VAL A 143 -12.62 3.20 -0.45
CA VAL A 143 -13.62 2.45 0.29
C VAL A 143 -13.33 0.95 0.21
N LYS A 144 -13.64 0.25 1.28
CA LYS A 144 -13.74 -1.20 1.35
C LYS A 144 -15.21 -1.53 1.57
N THR A 145 -15.77 -2.38 0.74
CA THR A 145 -17.13 -2.89 0.92
C THR A 145 -17.14 -4.08 1.87
N ALA A 146 -18.31 -4.47 2.37
CA ALA A 146 -18.57 -5.75 3.02
C ALA A 146 -19.33 -6.64 2.04
N SER A 147 -18.72 -6.94 0.89
CA SER A 147 -19.35 -7.68 -0.21
C SER A 147 -18.85 -9.11 -0.35
N GLY A 148 -17.85 -9.47 0.46
CA GLY A 148 -17.21 -10.78 0.38
C GLY A 148 -18.01 -11.87 1.08
N GLU A 149 -17.51 -13.09 0.94
CA GLU A 149 -18.06 -14.30 1.53
C GLU A 149 -17.29 -14.69 2.81
N GLN A 150 -17.29 -15.98 3.15
CA GLN A 150 -16.63 -16.49 4.34
C GLN A 150 -15.13 -16.16 4.39
N PHE A 151 -14.44 -16.12 3.24
CA PHE A 151 -13.04 -15.72 3.18
C PHE A 151 -12.84 -14.28 3.67
N ALA A 152 -13.67 -13.34 3.24
CA ALA A 152 -13.60 -11.96 3.69
C ALA A 152 -13.82 -11.83 5.20
N ARG A 153 -14.80 -12.55 5.73
CA ARG A 153 -15.07 -12.58 7.18
C ARG A 153 -13.90 -13.12 7.98
N ARG A 154 -13.26 -14.16 7.49
CA ARG A 154 -12.10 -14.77 8.14
C ARG A 154 -10.83 -13.96 7.99
N ARG A 155 -10.66 -13.26 6.86
CA ARG A 155 -9.43 -12.52 6.56
C ARG A 155 -9.48 -11.08 7.06
N HIS A 156 -10.63 -10.40 6.96
CA HIS A 156 -10.80 -8.99 7.27
C HIS A 156 -12.10 -8.67 8.00
N TYR A 157 -12.69 -9.64 8.68
CA TYR A 157 -13.89 -9.49 9.50
C TYR A 157 -15.13 -8.96 8.75
N ASP A 158 -15.11 -8.94 7.41
CA ASP A 158 -16.21 -8.47 6.57
C ASP A 158 -16.71 -7.05 6.97
N SER A 159 -15.80 -6.19 7.38
CA SER A 159 -16.13 -4.83 7.84
C SER A 159 -16.05 -3.85 6.69
N PRO A 160 -17.10 -3.06 6.41
CA PRO A 160 -16.99 -1.94 5.49
C PRO A 160 -16.16 -0.82 6.12
N GLY A 161 -15.51 -0.04 5.28
CA GLY A 161 -14.73 1.10 5.74
C GLY A 161 -14.32 2.02 4.61
N TYR A 162 -13.74 3.14 5.00
CA TYR A 162 -13.19 4.10 4.05
C TYR A 162 -11.88 4.67 4.58
N PHE A 163 -11.08 5.19 3.68
CA PHE A 163 -9.86 5.87 4.03
C PHE A 163 -9.62 7.05 3.10
N PHE A 164 -8.88 8.02 3.57
CA PHE A 164 -8.32 9.08 2.75
C PHE A 164 -6.90 9.38 3.22
N ASP A 165 -6.03 9.68 2.28
CA ASP A 165 -4.66 10.04 2.57
C ASP A 165 -4.12 11.07 1.58
N ALA A 166 -3.10 11.79 2.05
CA ALA A 166 -2.26 12.64 1.24
C ALA A 166 -0.87 12.03 1.21
N SER A 167 -0.31 11.87 0.03
CA SER A 167 1.04 11.35 -0.20
C SER A 167 1.88 12.40 -0.92
N LEU A 168 3.07 12.65 -0.38
CA LEU A 168 4.04 13.59 -0.94
C LEU A 168 5.30 12.83 -1.31
N GLY A 169 5.80 13.02 -2.53
CA GLY A 169 7.01 12.34 -2.98
C GLY A 169 7.91 13.22 -3.85
N GLU A 170 9.21 12.93 -3.80
CA GLU A 170 10.25 13.60 -4.57
C GLU A 170 11.22 12.57 -5.14
N SER A 171 11.75 12.86 -6.33
CA SER A 171 12.68 11.97 -7.04
C SER A 171 14.03 12.62 -7.25
N VAL A 172 15.08 11.82 -7.17
CA VAL A 172 16.45 12.21 -7.49
C VAL A 172 17.02 11.20 -8.48
N MET A 173 17.67 11.69 -9.54
CA MET A 173 18.36 10.82 -10.49
C MET A 173 19.76 10.48 -10.00
N ALA A 174 20.07 9.19 -9.91
CA ALA A 174 21.39 8.64 -9.62
C ALA A 174 21.89 7.85 -10.85
N GLY A 175 22.44 8.57 -11.82
CA GLY A 175 22.75 7.99 -13.13
C GLY A 175 21.47 7.54 -13.86
N PRO A 176 21.36 6.27 -14.29
CA PRO A 176 20.17 5.75 -14.96
C PRO A 176 19.04 5.34 -13.99
N VAL A 177 19.26 5.47 -12.68
CA VAL A 177 18.31 5.05 -11.64
C VAL A 177 17.59 6.26 -11.07
N GLU A 178 16.25 6.25 -11.10
CA GLU A 178 15.41 7.16 -10.33
C GLU A 178 15.30 6.64 -8.90
N LEU A 179 15.71 7.43 -7.92
CA LEU A 179 15.45 7.21 -6.51
C LEU A 179 14.31 8.12 -6.08
N ARG A 180 13.19 7.51 -5.66
CA ARG A 180 12.03 8.24 -5.20
C ARG A 180 11.77 7.97 -3.73
N PHE A 181 11.51 9.04 -2.99
CA PHE A 181 11.14 9.02 -1.58
C PHE A 181 9.75 9.62 -1.45
N ALA A 182 8.89 8.94 -0.70
CA ALA A 182 7.53 9.42 -0.46
C ALA A 182 7.13 9.20 1.00
N GLY A 183 6.29 10.09 1.51
CA GLY A 183 5.63 9.98 2.79
C GLY A 183 4.13 10.14 2.63
N SER A 184 3.35 9.45 3.44
CA SER A 184 1.89 9.59 3.47
C SER A 184 1.37 9.73 4.89
N VAL A 185 0.29 10.47 5.02
CA VAL A 185 -0.51 10.57 6.23
C VAL A 185 -1.97 10.60 5.83
N GLY A 186 -2.81 9.98 6.65
CA GLY A 186 -4.22 9.89 6.34
C GLY A 186 -5.06 9.45 7.52
N PHE A 187 -6.28 9.14 7.20
CA PHE A 187 -7.30 8.73 8.13
C PHE A 187 -8.00 7.50 7.58
N LEU A 188 -8.33 6.58 8.44
CA LEU A 188 -9.00 5.35 8.12
C LEU A 188 -10.11 5.12 9.13
N CYS A 189 -11.27 4.71 8.62
CA CYS A 189 -12.44 4.43 9.42
C CYS A 189 -13.04 3.11 8.97
N TRP A 190 -13.43 2.27 9.92
CA TRP A 190 -14.12 1.01 9.62
C TRP A 190 -15.19 0.71 10.66
N GLN A 191 -16.20 -0.02 10.22
CA GLN A 191 -17.23 -0.50 11.10
C GLN A 191 -16.69 -1.64 11.94
N THR A 192 -16.91 -1.55 13.24
CA THR A 192 -16.58 -2.59 14.20
C THR A 192 -17.77 -3.52 14.44
N ALA A 193 -17.57 -4.59 15.20
CA ALA A 193 -18.66 -5.36 15.77
C ALA A 193 -19.60 -4.43 16.58
N ASP A 194 -20.84 -4.82 16.75
CA ASP A 194 -21.88 -4.06 17.48
C ASP A 194 -22.27 -2.70 16.83
N ALA A 195 -22.09 -2.58 15.50
CA ALA A 195 -22.42 -1.37 14.75
C ALA A 195 -21.68 -0.09 15.23
N ARG A 196 -20.55 -0.22 15.88
CA ARG A 196 -19.65 0.88 16.22
C ARG A 196 -18.74 1.21 15.04
N GLN A 197 -18.13 2.36 15.11
CA GLN A 197 -17.12 2.80 14.16
C GLN A 197 -15.81 2.99 14.90
N ASN A 198 -14.72 2.48 14.33
CA ASN A 198 -13.38 2.78 14.78
C ASN A 198 -12.67 3.65 13.74
N ASP A 199 -11.89 4.59 14.23
CA ASP A 199 -11.14 5.55 13.45
C ASP A 199 -9.66 5.40 13.75
N ALA A 200 -8.82 5.67 12.77
CA ALA A 200 -7.38 5.55 12.92
C ALA A 200 -6.63 6.60 12.10
N VAL A 201 -5.51 7.06 12.63
CA VAL A 201 -4.51 7.78 11.84
C VAL A 201 -3.66 6.76 11.10
N MET A 202 -3.56 6.90 9.77
CA MET A 202 -2.67 6.08 8.95
C MET A 202 -1.43 6.88 8.52
N TYR A 203 -0.33 6.16 8.30
CA TYR A 203 0.96 6.74 7.96
C TYR A 203 1.80 5.77 7.15
N GLY A 204 2.74 6.32 6.38
CA GLY A 204 3.69 5.48 5.64
C GLY A 204 4.89 6.26 5.12
N LEU A 205 5.97 5.51 4.89
CA LEU A 205 7.17 5.94 4.19
C LEU A 205 7.49 4.92 3.10
N GLN A 206 7.87 5.40 1.93
CA GLN A 206 8.22 4.58 0.80
C GLN A 206 9.50 5.07 0.15
N MET A 207 10.34 4.14 -0.25
CA MET A 207 11.50 4.37 -1.09
C MET A 207 11.41 3.45 -2.30
N THR A 208 11.60 4.01 -3.51
CA THR A 208 11.62 3.26 -4.77
C THR A 208 12.90 3.56 -5.51
N ALA A 209 13.61 2.54 -5.94
CA ALA A 209 14.68 2.62 -6.92
C ALA A 209 14.14 2.04 -8.24
N ARG A 210 14.12 2.83 -9.29
CA ARG A 210 13.59 2.44 -10.61
C ARG A 210 14.65 2.61 -11.68
N HIS A 211 14.89 1.54 -12.40
CA HIS A 211 15.66 1.51 -13.64
C HIS A 211 14.72 1.18 -14.81
N GLU A 212 15.17 1.35 -16.05
CA GLU A 212 14.39 1.03 -17.25
C GLU A 212 13.83 -0.41 -17.23
N TYR A 213 14.60 -1.39 -16.75
CA TYR A 213 14.25 -2.81 -16.80
C TYR A 213 13.72 -3.37 -15.49
N ALA A 214 13.88 -2.68 -14.39
CA ALA A 214 13.50 -3.20 -13.07
C ALA A 214 13.26 -2.10 -12.05
N SER A 215 12.50 -2.43 -11.01
CA SER A 215 12.33 -1.56 -9.85
C SER A 215 12.36 -2.35 -8.55
N LEU A 216 12.82 -1.69 -7.49
CA LEU A 216 12.78 -2.17 -6.13
C LEU A 216 12.11 -1.11 -5.26
N GLN A 217 11.07 -1.51 -4.54
CA GLN A 217 10.31 -0.64 -3.65
C GLN A 217 10.34 -1.22 -2.24
N ALA A 218 10.60 -0.36 -1.26
CA ALA A 218 10.44 -0.67 0.15
C ALA A 218 9.42 0.29 0.74
N THR A 219 8.45 -0.22 1.49
CA THR A 219 7.40 0.56 2.15
C THR A 219 7.34 0.15 3.61
N TRP A 220 7.33 1.11 4.51
CA TRP A 220 7.00 0.96 5.91
C TRP A 220 5.74 1.76 6.20
N GLY A 221 4.78 1.17 6.90
CA GLY A 221 3.56 1.88 7.21
C GLY A 221 2.59 1.07 8.06
N GLY A 222 1.53 1.74 8.45
CA GLY A 222 0.50 1.20 9.29
C GLY A 222 -0.56 2.23 9.62
N TYR A 223 -1.35 1.91 10.64
CA TYR A 223 -2.29 2.85 11.24
C TYR A 223 -2.43 2.61 12.74
N VAL A 224 -2.98 3.59 13.44
CA VAL A 224 -3.24 3.50 14.89
C VAL A 224 -4.70 3.89 15.14
N GLY A 225 -5.50 2.90 15.52
CA GLY A 225 -6.86 3.10 15.98
C GLY A 225 -6.87 3.71 17.39
N TRP A 226 -7.82 4.58 17.68
CA TRP A 226 -7.92 5.23 18.98
C TRP A 226 -9.04 4.75 19.89
N GLU A 227 -9.81 3.75 19.46
CA GLU A 227 -10.65 3.04 20.41
C GLU A 227 -9.80 2.32 21.48
N ARG A 228 -10.36 2.15 22.67
CA ARG A 228 -9.72 1.35 23.73
C ARG A 228 -9.44 -0.06 23.21
N TYR A 229 -8.19 -0.47 23.21
CA TYR A 229 -7.67 -1.69 22.57
C TYR A 229 -7.74 -1.69 21.03
N GLY A 230 -7.74 -0.51 20.42
CA GLY A 230 -7.72 -0.36 18.98
C GLY A 230 -6.49 -0.99 18.32
N ASP A 231 -6.67 -1.47 17.09
CA ASP A 231 -5.60 -2.05 16.29
C ASP A 231 -4.54 -1.00 15.95
N ALA A 232 -3.28 -1.40 16.01
CA ALA A 232 -2.16 -0.58 15.57
C ALA A 232 -1.23 -1.36 14.63
N PRO A 233 -1.75 -1.94 13.52
CA PRO A 233 -0.97 -2.78 12.63
C PRO A 233 0.12 -1.96 11.94
N MET A 234 1.31 -2.56 11.89
CA MET A 234 2.49 -1.99 11.26
C MET A 234 3.23 -3.09 10.50
N SER A 235 3.68 -2.79 9.30
CA SER A 235 4.42 -3.74 8.47
C SER A 235 5.51 -3.08 7.64
N ILE A 236 6.46 -3.89 7.20
CA ILE A 236 7.42 -3.57 6.14
C ILE A 236 7.05 -4.42 4.93
N LYS A 237 7.06 -3.80 3.75
CA LYS A 237 6.78 -4.42 2.46
C LYS A 237 7.92 -4.15 1.50
N ILE A 238 8.39 -5.16 0.82
CA ILE A 238 9.41 -5.06 -0.24
C ILE A 238 8.82 -5.66 -1.51
N ARG A 239 8.84 -4.91 -2.62
CA ARG A 239 8.40 -5.35 -3.95
C ARG A 239 9.55 -5.19 -4.93
N ALA A 240 9.87 -6.25 -5.65
CA ALA A 240 10.77 -6.24 -6.81
C ALA A 240 9.95 -6.53 -8.07
N ALA A 241 10.15 -5.72 -9.11
CA ALA A 241 9.44 -5.88 -10.37
C ALA A 241 10.38 -5.72 -11.57
N GLY A 242 10.10 -6.48 -12.64
CA GLY A 242 10.73 -6.32 -13.95
C GLY A 242 9.84 -5.49 -14.87
N HIS A 243 10.44 -4.85 -15.89
CA HIS A 243 9.69 -4.05 -16.88
C HIS A 243 10.04 -4.53 -18.29
N VAL A 244 9.09 -5.18 -18.98
CA VAL A 244 9.31 -5.75 -20.32
C VAL A 244 8.08 -5.48 -21.18
N GLN A 245 8.17 -4.53 -22.10
CA GLN A 245 7.14 -4.27 -23.14
C GLN A 245 5.71 -4.11 -22.57
N GLY A 246 5.56 -3.39 -21.47
CA GLY A 246 4.27 -3.18 -20.79
C GLY A 246 3.92 -4.26 -19.75
N PHE A 247 4.63 -5.39 -19.74
CA PHE A 247 4.52 -6.39 -18.68
C PHE A 247 5.39 -6.01 -17.49
N GLU A 248 4.84 -6.18 -16.30
CA GLU A 248 5.51 -6.00 -15.01
C GLU A 248 5.33 -7.26 -14.14
N PRO A 249 6.14 -8.32 -14.36
CA PRO A 249 6.22 -9.42 -13.41
C PRO A 249 6.81 -8.92 -12.08
N PHE A 250 6.26 -9.38 -10.96
CA PHE A 250 6.73 -8.94 -9.66
C PHE A 250 6.64 -10.01 -8.57
N VAL A 251 7.46 -9.83 -7.56
CA VAL A 251 7.37 -10.52 -6.27
C VAL A 251 7.35 -9.48 -5.17
N GLN A 252 6.51 -9.71 -4.17
CA GLN A 252 6.40 -8.86 -3.00
C GLN A 252 6.43 -9.71 -1.74
N TYR A 253 7.16 -9.25 -0.75
CA TYR A 253 7.18 -9.81 0.60
C TYR A 253 6.76 -8.73 1.60
N GLN A 254 5.89 -9.10 2.54
CA GLN A 254 5.48 -8.22 3.63
C GLN A 254 5.66 -8.95 4.96
N TYR A 255 6.25 -8.25 5.91
CA TYR A 255 6.49 -8.72 7.27
C TYR A 255 5.74 -7.84 8.26
N GLY A 256 4.96 -8.47 9.13
CA GLY A 256 4.27 -7.80 10.22
C GLY A 256 5.21 -7.48 11.39
N ILE A 257 5.22 -6.24 11.83
CA ILE A 257 6.04 -5.75 12.95
C ILE A 257 5.20 -5.68 14.22
N LYS A 258 4.00 -5.13 14.12
CA LYS A 258 3.08 -4.95 15.24
C LYS A 258 1.65 -5.17 14.76
N ASP A 259 0.84 -5.86 15.55
CA ASP A 259 -0.57 -6.15 15.28
C ASP A 259 -0.87 -6.70 13.87
N TYR A 260 0.14 -7.31 13.26
CA TYR A 260 0.14 -7.93 11.95
C TYR A 260 0.92 -9.26 12.05
N PRO A 261 0.33 -10.30 12.68
CA PRO A 261 1.09 -11.48 13.12
C PRO A 261 1.29 -12.51 12.01
N PHE A 262 1.73 -12.09 10.83
CA PHE A 262 2.00 -12.98 9.71
C PHE A 262 2.95 -12.39 8.68
N HIS A 263 3.48 -13.29 7.83
CA HIS A 263 4.19 -12.96 6.60
C HIS A 263 3.20 -13.01 5.44
N GLN A 264 3.38 -12.16 4.45
CA GLN A 264 2.66 -12.24 3.18
C GLN A 264 3.64 -12.32 2.03
N ILE A 265 3.39 -13.24 1.11
CA ILE A 265 4.09 -13.32 -0.17
C ILE A 265 3.06 -13.10 -1.26
N ARG A 266 3.35 -12.22 -2.21
CA ARG A 266 2.54 -11.98 -3.40
C ARG A 266 3.43 -12.14 -4.62
N VAL A 267 2.99 -12.94 -5.58
CA VAL A 267 3.66 -13.12 -6.88
C VAL A 267 2.65 -12.87 -7.97
N GLY A 268 2.98 -12.00 -8.91
CA GLY A 268 2.00 -11.60 -9.92
C GLY A 268 2.61 -10.98 -11.16
N LEU A 269 1.69 -10.57 -12.02
CA LEU A 269 1.95 -9.92 -13.28
C LEU A 269 1.00 -8.74 -13.41
N ALA A 270 1.53 -7.56 -13.70
CA ALA A 270 0.74 -6.42 -14.17
C ALA A 270 1.00 -6.19 -15.66
N TYR A 271 0.00 -5.69 -16.37
CA TYR A 271 0.13 -5.23 -17.75
C TYR A 271 -0.37 -3.79 -17.85
N HIS A 272 0.44 -2.94 -18.49
CA HIS A 272 0.21 -1.51 -18.66
C HIS A 272 -0.17 -1.20 -20.10
N PHE A 273 -1.37 -0.65 -20.28
CA PHE A 273 -1.87 -0.19 -21.58
C PHE A 273 -1.71 1.32 -21.69
N ASN A 274 -0.93 1.79 -22.61
CA ASN A 274 -0.83 3.23 -22.89
C ASN A 274 -2.06 3.71 -23.67
N ILE A 275 -3.10 4.13 -22.96
CA ILE A 275 -4.38 4.59 -23.55
C ILE A 275 -4.44 6.11 -23.73
N LEU A 276 -3.63 6.86 -23.00
CA LEU A 276 -3.53 8.31 -23.16
C LEU A 276 -2.41 8.62 -24.17
N LYS A 277 -2.65 8.31 -25.46
CA LYS A 277 -1.75 8.78 -26.53
C LYS A 277 -1.74 10.30 -26.55
N LYS A 278 -0.53 10.85 -26.70
CA LYS A 278 -0.26 12.27 -26.91
C LYS A 278 -1.04 12.84 -28.09
#